data_50c4356d5d619c77a08a6f3cac3e41f5
#
_entry.id   50c4356d5d619c77a08a6f3cac3e41f5
#
_cell.length_a   1.000
_cell.length_b   1.000
_cell.length_c   1.000
_cell.angle_alpha   90.00
_cell.angle_beta   90.00
_cell.angle_gamma   90.00
#
_symmetry.space_group_name_H-M   'P 1'
#
loop_
_entity.id
_entity.type
_entity.pdbx_description
1 polymer ?
#
loop_
_entity_poly.entity_id
_entity_poly.type
_entity_poly.pdbx_seq_one_letter_code
_entity_poly.pdbx_strand_id
1 'polypeptide(L)'
;GEVLELVLPPKVTVSEVYPMALADIQPGSFIGTAAMPQADGTERAIAVTVFPESARGAGEGHRPFDMLPQSTMTNATVADVVASPKGRTLQLKYKDGERAIVVPLDAPVVSFKPGDASLLVVGASVSLTAQLVDGKPTITRINAGRNGFQLPY
;
A
#
# COMPACT_ATOMS: atom_id res chain seq x y z
N GLY A 1 -5.97 -1.40 -23.34
CA GLY A 1 -4.90 -0.92 -22.50
C GLY A 1 -3.67 -0.50 -23.27
N GLU A 2 -2.84 0.26 -22.64
CA GLU A 2 -1.59 0.73 -23.21
C GLU A 2 -0.48 -0.28 -22.97
N VAL A 3 0.42 -0.47 -23.92
CA VAL A 3 1.61 -1.33 -23.78
C VAL A 3 2.82 -0.44 -23.64
N LEU A 4 3.58 -0.64 -22.57
CA LEU A 4 4.83 0.08 -22.32
C LEU A 4 5.99 -0.90 -22.28
N GLU A 5 7.10 -0.53 -22.90
CA GLU A 5 8.36 -1.27 -22.81
C GLU A 5 9.28 -0.56 -21.82
N LEU A 6 9.76 -1.32 -20.84
CA LEU A 6 10.59 -0.79 -19.76
C LEU A 6 11.88 -1.61 -19.66
N VAL A 7 12.98 -0.93 -19.41
CA VAL A 7 14.27 -1.59 -19.16
C VAL A 7 14.23 -2.21 -17.76
N LEU A 8 14.51 -3.51 -17.67
CA LEU A 8 14.60 -4.25 -16.41
C LEU A 8 16.07 -4.55 -16.11
N PRO A 9 16.72 -3.78 -15.24
CA PRO A 9 18.11 -4.06 -14.89
C PRO A 9 18.26 -5.38 -14.12
N PRO A 10 19.44 -6.02 -14.14
CA PRO A 10 19.64 -7.30 -13.45
C PRO A 10 19.54 -7.19 -11.92
N LYS A 11 19.72 -6.01 -11.35
CA LYS A 11 19.68 -5.78 -9.90
C LYS A 11 18.50 -4.89 -9.48
N VAL A 12 17.31 -5.18 -9.98
CA VAL A 12 16.12 -4.49 -9.54
C VAL A 12 15.60 -5.09 -8.23
N THR A 13 15.08 -4.23 -7.33
CA THR A 13 14.41 -4.69 -6.11
C THR A 13 13.01 -5.18 -6.47
N VAL A 14 12.72 -6.44 -6.16
CA VAL A 14 11.41 -7.06 -6.34
C VAL A 14 10.83 -7.39 -4.98
N SER A 15 9.61 -6.92 -4.71
CA SER A 15 8.87 -7.26 -3.51
C SER A 15 7.63 -8.03 -3.87
N GLU A 16 7.30 -9.02 -3.05
CA GLU A 16 6.04 -9.76 -3.19
C GLU A 16 4.97 -9.11 -2.31
N VAL A 17 3.85 -8.71 -2.92
CA VAL A 17 2.67 -8.21 -2.20
C VAL A 17 1.70 -9.37 -2.03
N TYR A 18 1.22 -9.57 -0.81
CA TYR A 18 0.33 -10.69 -0.49
C TYR A 18 -0.83 -10.24 0.38
N PRO A 19 -1.99 -10.94 0.32
CA PRO A 19 -3.16 -10.55 1.08
C PRO A 19 -3.00 -10.80 2.58
N MET A 20 -3.61 -9.92 3.37
CA MET A 20 -3.73 -10.05 4.82
C MET A 20 -5.19 -9.96 5.22
N ALA A 21 -5.53 -10.43 6.41
CA ALA A 21 -6.86 -10.28 6.96
C ALA A 21 -7.00 -8.94 7.67
N LEU A 22 -8.21 -8.38 7.68
CA LEU A 22 -8.51 -7.15 8.43
C LEU A 22 -8.14 -7.32 9.92
N ALA A 23 -8.33 -8.52 10.48
CA ALA A 23 -7.98 -8.82 11.85
C ALA A 23 -6.47 -8.73 12.14
N ASP A 24 -5.63 -8.77 11.11
CA ASP A 24 -4.18 -8.64 11.28
C ASP A 24 -3.74 -7.20 11.56
N ILE A 25 -4.64 -6.23 11.39
CA ILE A 25 -4.38 -4.85 11.79
C ILE A 25 -4.62 -4.73 13.28
N GLN A 26 -3.56 -4.53 14.05
CA GLN A 26 -3.61 -4.48 15.51
C GLN A 26 -2.93 -3.22 16.04
N PRO A 27 -3.25 -2.80 17.28
CA PRO A 27 -2.50 -1.73 17.94
C PRO A 27 -0.99 -2.03 17.90
N GLY A 28 -0.21 -1.03 17.56
CA GLY A 28 1.25 -1.17 17.39
C GLY A 28 1.69 -1.47 15.96
N SER A 29 0.80 -1.91 15.08
CA SER A 29 1.14 -2.11 13.67
C SER A 29 1.50 -0.78 13.01
N PHE A 30 2.47 -0.80 12.09
CA PHE A 30 2.75 0.33 11.21
C PHE A 30 2.08 0.06 9.87
N ILE A 31 1.19 0.95 9.43
CA ILE A 31 0.39 0.73 8.23
C ILE A 31 0.41 1.94 7.30
N GLY A 32 0.13 1.69 6.02
CA GLY A 32 -0.16 2.72 5.05
C GLY A 32 -1.62 2.60 4.62
N THR A 33 -2.36 3.70 4.68
CA THR A 33 -3.76 3.72 4.27
C THR A 33 -3.95 4.68 3.11
N ALA A 34 -4.45 4.16 1.99
CA ALA A 34 -5.01 4.99 0.94
C ALA A 34 -6.47 5.22 1.29
N ALA A 35 -6.91 6.47 1.37
CA ALA A 35 -8.24 6.80 1.88
C ALA A 35 -8.87 7.98 1.14
N MET A 36 -10.20 8.05 1.22
CA MET A 36 -11.00 9.15 0.69
C MET A 36 -11.69 9.89 1.83
N PRO A 37 -11.71 11.23 1.78
CA PRO A 37 -12.48 12.01 2.75
C PRO A 37 -13.98 11.74 2.61
N GLN A 38 -14.68 11.72 3.74
CA GLN A 38 -16.12 11.53 3.80
C GLN A 38 -16.80 12.85 4.19
N ALA A 39 -18.09 12.95 3.90
CA ALA A 39 -18.87 14.16 4.20
C ALA A 39 -18.95 14.48 5.70
N ASP A 40 -18.81 13.48 6.56
CA ASP A 40 -18.84 13.65 8.02
C ASP A 40 -17.49 14.04 8.63
N GLY A 41 -16.48 14.28 7.81
CA GLY A 41 -15.14 14.65 8.26
C GLY A 41 -14.22 13.48 8.56
N THR A 42 -14.71 12.23 8.46
CA THR A 42 -13.88 11.05 8.60
C THR A 42 -13.20 10.70 7.27
N GLU A 43 -12.28 9.77 7.31
CA GLU A 43 -11.66 9.20 6.10
C GLU A 43 -12.00 7.72 6.01
N ARG A 44 -12.27 7.25 4.80
CA ARG A 44 -12.59 5.84 4.54
C ARG A 44 -11.47 5.22 3.71
N ALA A 45 -10.88 4.15 4.22
CA ALA A 45 -9.79 3.47 3.52
C ALA A 45 -10.28 2.81 2.23
N ILE A 46 -9.52 2.98 1.17
CA ILE A 46 -9.67 2.29 -0.11
C ILE A 46 -8.84 1.00 -0.07
N ALA A 47 -7.68 1.06 0.56
CA ALA A 47 -6.76 -0.06 0.69
C ALA A 47 -5.81 0.19 1.87
N VAL A 48 -5.35 -0.89 2.48
CA VAL A 48 -4.42 -0.83 3.61
C VAL A 48 -3.23 -1.74 3.35
N THR A 49 -2.03 -1.21 3.60
CA THR A 49 -0.80 -2.00 3.59
C THR A 49 -0.29 -2.11 5.03
N VAL A 50 -0.11 -3.33 5.51
CA VAL A 50 0.54 -3.58 6.81
C VAL A 50 2.04 -3.73 6.53
N PHE A 51 2.86 -2.83 7.03
CA PHE A 51 4.29 -2.90 6.80
C PHE A 51 4.94 -3.97 7.67
N PRO A 52 5.91 -4.74 7.12
CA PRO A 52 6.75 -5.58 7.96
C PRO A 52 7.57 -4.72 8.92
N GLU A 53 7.98 -5.28 10.06
CA GLU A 53 8.74 -4.53 11.07
C GLU A 53 10.01 -3.89 10.50
N SER A 54 10.66 -4.54 9.54
CA SER A 54 11.84 -3.99 8.87
C SER A 54 11.57 -2.69 8.11
N ALA A 55 10.32 -2.40 7.79
CA ALA A 55 9.92 -1.19 7.07
C ALA A 55 9.18 -0.18 7.95
N ARG A 56 9.12 -0.42 9.27
CA ARG A 56 8.46 0.50 10.21
C ARG A 56 9.05 1.91 10.08
N GLY A 57 8.16 2.90 9.99
CA GLY A 57 8.54 4.30 9.85
C GLY A 57 8.70 4.76 8.40
N ALA A 58 8.66 3.85 7.42
CA ALA A 58 8.84 4.22 6.03
C ALA A 58 7.74 5.18 5.55
N GLY A 59 8.13 6.35 5.07
CA GLY A 59 7.19 7.34 4.55
C GLY A 59 6.20 7.86 5.58
N GLU A 60 6.51 7.79 6.86
CA GLU A 60 5.59 8.21 7.92
C GLU A 60 5.04 9.62 7.68
N GLY A 61 3.73 9.78 7.81
CA GLY A 61 3.05 11.05 7.62
C GLY A 61 1.75 10.92 6.85
N HIS A 62 1.16 12.08 6.54
CA HIS A 62 -0.08 12.20 5.81
C HIS A 62 0.14 13.12 4.60
N ARG A 63 -0.30 12.69 3.41
CA ARG A 63 -0.08 13.43 2.17
C ARG A 63 -1.13 13.11 1.11
N PRO A 64 -1.33 14.00 0.12
CA PRO A 64 -2.12 13.65 -1.05
C PRO A 64 -1.58 12.40 -1.76
N PHE A 65 -2.48 11.63 -2.36
CA PHE A 65 -2.15 10.41 -3.08
C PHE A 65 -2.85 10.40 -4.44
N ASP A 66 -2.24 9.76 -5.42
CA ASP A 66 -2.69 9.84 -6.82
C ASP A 66 -3.59 8.68 -7.24
N MET A 67 -3.98 7.79 -6.33
CA MET A 67 -4.84 6.65 -6.64
C MET A 67 -6.21 7.08 -7.18
N LEU A 68 -6.84 8.06 -6.52
CA LEU A 68 -8.09 8.69 -6.94
C LEU A 68 -8.00 10.19 -6.65
N PRO A 69 -8.79 11.03 -7.36
CA PRO A 69 -8.86 12.44 -7.00
C PRO A 69 -9.25 12.62 -5.53
N GLN A 70 -8.57 13.51 -4.83
CA GLN A 70 -8.76 13.80 -3.40
C GLN A 70 -8.35 12.68 -2.44
N SER A 71 -7.82 11.55 -2.95
CA SER A 71 -7.32 10.51 -2.06
C SER A 71 -6.06 10.95 -1.33
N THR A 72 -5.86 10.34 -0.16
CA THR A 72 -4.69 10.61 0.69
C THR A 72 -4.01 9.32 1.07
N MET A 73 -2.72 9.42 1.39
CA MET A 73 -1.93 8.32 1.93
C MET A 73 -1.47 8.73 3.33
N THR A 74 -1.78 7.90 4.30
CA THR A 74 -1.30 8.07 5.68
C THR A 74 -0.50 6.84 6.08
N ASN A 75 0.78 7.03 6.36
CA ASN A 75 1.65 5.99 6.91
C ASN A 75 1.87 6.31 8.38
N ALA A 76 1.42 5.43 9.25
CA ALA A 76 1.34 5.72 10.68
C ALA A 76 1.29 4.45 11.52
N THR A 77 1.52 4.62 12.82
CA THR A 77 1.33 3.55 13.80
C THR A 77 -0.14 3.50 14.23
N VAL A 78 -0.69 2.30 14.30
CA VAL A 78 -2.04 2.09 14.83
C VAL A 78 -2.00 2.23 16.36
N ALA A 79 -2.64 3.26 16.87
CA ALA A 79 -2.72 3.50 18.32
C ALA A 79 -3.89 2.72 18.94
N ASP A 80 -5.00 2.60 18.21
CA ASP A 80 -6.19 1.90 18.71
C ASP A 80 -7.01 1.34 17.55
N VAL A 81 -7.78 0.29 17.82
CA VAL A 81 -8.67 -0.37 16.87
C VAL A 81 -10.04 -0.55 17.52
N VAL A 82 -11.07 0.02 16.91
CA VAL A 82 -12.45 -0.18 17.35
C VAL A 82 -13.19 -0.97 16.27
N ALA A 83 -13.59 -2.20 16.59
CA ALA A 83 -14.35 -3.05 15.68
C ALA A 83 -15.83 -2.67 15.68
N SER A 84 -16.47 -2.76 14.51
CA SER A 84 -17.89 -2.56 14.33
C SER A 84 -18.41 -3.54 13.29
N PRO A 85 -19.74 -3.74 13.16
CA PRO A 85 -20.28 -4.62 12.12
C PRO A 85 -19.92 -4.20 10.68
N LYS A 86 -19.58 -2.93 10.48
CA LYS A 86 -19.26 -2.37 9.15
C LYS A 86 -17.77 -2.34 8.83
N GLY A 87 -16.92 -2.72 9.78
CA GLY A 87 -15.48 -2.67 9.59
C GLY A 87 -14.76 -2.29 10.88
N ARG A 88 -13.66 -1.56 10.74
CA ARG A 88 -12.85 -1.11 11.88
C ARG A 88 -12.54 0.35 11.76
N THR A 89 -12.56 1.05 12.88
CA THR A 89 -12.04 2.42 12.97
C THR A 89 -10.67 2.36 13.60
N LEU A 90 -9.68 2.90 12.90
CA LEU A 90 -8.30 2.93 13.35
C LEU A 90 -7.94 4.34 13.79
N GLN A 91 -7.36 4.45 14.98
CA GLN A 91 -6.70 5.68 15.40
C GLN A 91 -5.24 5.58 14.98
N LEU A 92 -4.83 6.44 14.07
CA LEU A 92 -3.48 6.45 13.51
C LEU A 92 -2.68 7.58 14.11
N LYS A 93 -1.44 7.28 14.50
CA LYS A 93 -0.53 8.23 15.09
C LYS A 93 0.75 8.31 14.25
N TYR A 94 1.09 9.52 13.84
CA TYR A 94 2.31 9.77 13.09
C TYR A 94 3.02 11.00 13.66
N LYS A 95 4.19 11.29 13.15
CA LYS A 95 5.09 12.31 13.68
C LYS A 95 4.43 13.68 13.87
N ASP A 96 3.57 14.08 12.93
CA ASP A 96 2.99 15.41 12.90
C ASP A 96 1.50 15.44 13.28
N GLY A 97 0.93 14.34 13.76
CA GLY A 97 -0.49 14.34 14.13
C GLY A 97 -1.12 12.98 14.35
N GLU A 98 -2.43 12.98 14.35
CA GLU A 98 -3.28 11.81 14.52
C GLU A 98 -4.44 11.88 13.55
N ARG A 99 -4.96 10.71 13.13
CA ARG A 99 -6.14 10.60 12.29
C ARG A 99 -6.96 9.38 12.65
N ALA A 100 -8.28 9.52 12.50
CA ALA A 100 -9.18 8.37 12.53
C ALA A 100 -9.51 7.96 11.09
N ILE A 101 -9.36 6.69 10.79
CA ILE A 101 -9.66 6.14 9.46
C ILE A 101 -10.59 4.94 9.63
N VAL A 102 -11.67 4.93 8.86
CA VAL A 102 -12.59 3.80 8.82
C VAL A 102 -12.14 2.83 7.74
N VAL A 103 -11.90 1.57 8.11
CA VAL A 103 -11.56 0.51 7.17
C VAL A 103 -12.77 -0.38 7.01
N PRO A 104 -13.48 -0.32 5.86
CA PRO A 104 -14.64 -1.18 5.63
C PRO A 104 -14.24 -2.65 5.50
N LEU A 105 -15.20 -3.55 5.73
CA LEU A 105 -14.93 -5.00 5.69
C LEU A 105 -14.40 -5.49 4.34
N ASP A 106 -14.76 -4.82 3.26
CA ASP A 106 -14.37 -5.19 1.90
C ASP A 106 -13.09 -4.50 1.40
N ALA A 107 -12.48 -3.64 2.21
CA ALA A 107 -11.23 -2.99 1.81
C ALA A 107 -10.10 -4.02 1.71
N PRO A 108 -9.31 -4.01 0.62
CA PRO A 108 -8.17 -4.91 0.53
C PRO A 108 -7.10 -4.54 1.56
N VAL A 109 -6.57 -5.56 2.24
CA VAL A 109 -5.47 -5.44 3.18
C VAL A 109 -4.34 -6.31 2.68
N VAL A 110 -3.16 -5.73 2.53
CA VAL A 110 -2.00 -6.44 2.00
C VAL A 110 -0.78 -6.19 2.88
N SER A 111 0.24 -7.02 2.71
CA SER A 111 1.59 -6.74 3.18
C SER A 111 2.57 -7.06 2.07
N PHE A 112 3.84 -6.82 2.32
CA PHE A 112 4.88 -7.14 1.34
C PHE A 112 6.10 -7.74 2.04
N LYS A 113 6.86 -8.50 1.28
CA LYS A 113 8.10 -9.15 1.72
C LYS A 113 9.09 -9.20 0.56
N PRO A 114 10.38 -9.43 0.81
CA PRO A 114 11.33 -9.59 -0.27
C PRO A 114 10.89 -10.69 -1.25
N GLY A 115 10.99 -10.39 -2.54
CA GLY A 115 10.71 -11.32 -3.61
C GLY A 115 11.90 -11.47 -4.52
N ASP A 116 11.68 -12.07 -5.69
CA ASP A 116 12.70 -12.21 -6.71
C ASP A 116 12.08 -12.22 -8.11
N ALA A 117 12.92 -12.33 -9.13
CA ALA A 117 12.49 -12.26 -10.51
C ALA A 117 11.52 -13.40 -10.93
N SER A 118 11.39 -14.47 -10.14
CA SER A 118 10.45 -15.55 -10.43
C SER A 118 8.98 -15.11 -10.34
N LEU A 119 8.71 -13.97 -9.70
CA LEU A 119 7.37 -13.38 -9.65
C LEU A 119 6.97 -12.70 -10.96
N LEU A 120 7.95 -12.35 -11.80
CA LEU A 120 7.73 -11.58 -13.03
C LEU A 120 7.39 -12.52 -14.18
N VAL A 121 6.19 -13.05 -14.15
CA VAL A 121 5.64 -13.94 -15.17
C VAL A 121 4.56 -13.25 -15.98
N VAL A 122 4.27 -13.75 -17.17
CA VAL A 122 3.19 -13.22 -18.01
C VAL A 122 1.87 -13.28 -17.23
N GLY A 123 1.16 -12.16 -17.18
CA GLY A 123 -0.11 -12.04 -16.47
C GLY A 123 0.02 -11.59 -15.01
N ALA A 124 1.24 -11.45 -14.47
CA ALA A 124 1.42 -10.96 -13.11
C ALA A 124 0.93 -9.51 -12.98
N SER A 125 0.23 -9.23 -11.89
CA SER A 125 -0.09 -7.86 -11.51
C SER A 125 1.14 -7.23 -10.87
N VAL A 126 1.56 -6.07 -11.36
CA VAL A 126 2.73 -5.38 -10.85
C VAL A 126 2.45 -3.89 -10.63
N SER A 127 3.14 -3.33 -9.67
CA SER A 127 3.26 -1.88 -9.47
C SER A 127 4.75 -1.57 -9.47
N LEU A 128 5.17 -0.58 -10.21
CA LEU A 128 6.60 -0.33 -10.37
C LEU A 128 6.93 1.16 -10.33
N THR A 129 8.18 1.44 -10.02
CA THR A 129 8.77 2.77 -10.15
C THR A 129 9.84 2.71 -11.24
N ALA A 130 9.81 3.68 -12.13
CA ALA A 130 10.78 3.79 -13.21
C ALA A 130 11.31 5.22 -13.29
N GLN A 131 12.53 5.35 -13.79
CA GLN A 131 13.14 6.66 -14.06
C GLN A 131 13.86 6.61 -15.41
N LEU A 132 14.04 7.78 -16.01
CA LEU A 132 14.76 7.87 -17.27
C LEU A 132 16.25 7.70 -17.01
N VAL A 133 16.86 6.74 -17.70
CA VAL A 133 18.30 6.52 -17.74
C VAL A 133 18.72 6.51 -19.20
N ASP A 134 19.55 7.46 -19.61
CA ASP A 134 19.95 7.64 -21.01
C ASP A 134 18.75 7.74 -21.96
N GLY A 135 17.68 8.42 -21.51
CA GLY A 135 16.46 8.60 -22.28
C GLY A 135 15.53 7.40 -22.31
N LYS A 136 15.82 6.32 -21.60
CA LYS A 136 15.00 5.10 -21.57
C LYS A 136 14.34 4.90 -20.21
N PRO A 137 13.02 4.60 -20.15
CA PRO A 137 12.36 4.26 -18.88
C PRO A 137 12.98 3.00 -18.30
N THR A 138 13.60 3.11 -17.12
CA THR A 138 14.30 2.01 -16.46
C THR A 138 13.68 1.75 -15.11
N ILE A 139 13.31 0.50 -14.85
CA ILE A 139 12.65 0.10 -13.61
C ILE A 139 13.66 0.14 -12.46
N THR A 140 13.27 0.77 -11.35
CA THR A 140 14.09 0.82 -10.14
C THR A 140 13.53 -0.07 -9.02
N ARG A 141 12.22 -0.31 -9.02
CA ARG A 141 11.55 -1.15 -8.03
C ARG A 141 10.30 -1.75 -8.64
N ILE A 142 10.01 -3.00 -8.30
CA ILE A 142 8.77 -3.68 -8.69
C ILE A 142 8.12 -4.30 -7.45
N ASN A 143 6.81 -4.12 -7.33
CA ASN A 143 5.97 -4.89 -6.43
C ASN A 143 5.13 -5.83 -7.29
N ALA A 144 5.05 -7.10 -6.95
CA ALA A 144 4.34 -8.09 -7.75
C ALA A 144 3.51 -9.01 -6.87
N GLY A 145 2.39 -9.47 -7.39
CA GLY A 145 1.57 -10.51 -6.77
C GLY A 145 1.96 -11.90 -7.28
N ARG A 146 1.78 -12.91 -6.43
CA ARG A 146 2.03 -14.32 -6.78
C ARG A 146 0.72 -15.00 -7.19
N ASN A 147 0.81 -15.91 -8.16
CA ASN A 147 -0.33 -16.75 -8.58
C ASN A 147 -1.57 -15.95 -8.96
N GLY A 148 -1.38 -14.84 -9.70
CA GLY A 148 -2.49 -14.03 -10.20
C GLY A 148 -3.09 -13.07 -9.17
N PHE A 149 -2.52 -12.94 -7.98
CA PHE A 149 -2.99 -11.96 -7.01
C PHE A 149 -2.91 -10.55 -7.58
N GLN A 150 -4.05 -9.83 -7.58
CA GLN A 150 -4.12 -8.46 -8.11
C GLN A 150 -3.77 -7.46 -7.01
N LEU A 151 -2.83 -6.59 -7.29
CA LEU A 151 -2.44 -5.53 -6.36
C LEU A 151 -3.56 -4.50 -6.24
N PRO A 152 -3.85 -3.99 -5.03
CA PRO A 152 -4.90 -2.99 -4.83
C PRO A 152 -4.49 -1.59 -5.33
N TYR A 153 -3.20 -1.35 -5.48
CA TYR A 153 -2.66 -0.09 -6.03
C TYR A 153 -1.18 -0.22 -6.39
#